data_ce7c68912d036ed35b0eb1ec476e79f2
#
_entry.id   ce7c68912d036ed35b0eb1ec476e79f2
#
_cell.length_a   1.000
_cell.length_b   1.000
_cell.length_c   1.000
_cell.angle_alpha   90.00
_cell.angle_beta   90.00
_cell.angle_gamma   90.00
#
_symmetry.space_group_name_H-M   'P 1'
#
loop_
_entity.id
_entity.type
_entity.pdbx_description
1 polymer ?
#
loop_
_entity_poly.entity_id
_entity_poly.type
_entity_poly.pdbx_seq_one_letter_code
_entity_poly.pdbx_strand_id
1 'polypeptide(L)'
;RHTFIYSSLGKSCHLSYQSYTLPCNCNHKRIGLYYLLSTFLFGLSGTILSVLIRLELCSSGNRIIPPENQNFYNLSITLHGLLMIFFLVMPGLFGGLGNTFVPIYLGAPEVAYPRVNNMSVLVIPLSYTLVLLSLNSEFGSGTGWTLYPPLSTSLMSLSPVGVDVIICG
;
A
#
# COMPACT_ATOMS: atom_id res chain seq x y z
N ARG A 1 12.03 37.46 -21.85
CA ARG A 1 12.22 36.68 -23.10
C ARG A 1 12.93 35.37 -22.81
N HIS A 2 12.22 34.42 -22.26
CA HIS A 2 12.61 32.99 -22.26
C HIS A 2 11.39 32.19 -22.67
N THR A 3 11.08 32.27 -23.94
CA THR A 3 10.14 31.39 -24.63
C THR A 3 10.96 30.47 -25.54
N PHE A 4 10.54 29.22 -25.57
CA PHE A 4 10.90 28.23 -26.57
C PHE A 4 12.17 27.38 -26.37
N ILE A 5 12.09 26.33 -25.59
CA ILE A 5 12.68 25.03 -25.92
C ILE A 5 11.78 23.89 -25.34
N TYR A 6 10.54 23.81 -25.70
CA TYR A 6 9.65 22.71 -25.29
C TYR A 6 8.91 22.04 -26.46
N SER A 7 9.26 22.33 -27.70
CA SER A 7 8.48 21.85 -28.85
C SER A 7 9.03 20.64 -29.60
N SER A 8 10.18 20.05 -29.22
CA SER A 8 10.74 18.95 -30.01
C SER A 8 10.77 17.58 -29.33
N LEU A 9 10.45 17.47 -28.04
CA LEU A 9 10.38 16.17 -27.34
C LEU A 9 8.96 15.60 -27.17
N GLY A 10 7.94 16.30 -27.66
CA GLY A 10 6.54 15.92 -27.53
C GLY A 10 5.98 14.98 -28.61
N LYS A 11 6.75 14.63 -29.64
CA LYS A 11 6.21 13.91 -30.81
C LYS A 11 6.47 12.41 -30.88
N SER A 12 7.21 11.83 -29.96
CA SER A 12 7.47 10.38 -29.98
C SER A 12 6.51 9.52 -29.17
N CYS A 13 5.51 10.10 -28.53
CA CYS A 13 4.52 9.36 -27.74
C CYS A 13 3.20 9.12 -28.48
N HIS A 14 3.10 9.45 -29.78
CA HIS A 14 1.85 9.34 -30.55
C HIS A 14 1.66 8.04 -31.34
N LEU A 15 2.54 7.09 -31.20
CA LEU A 15 2.45 5.82 -31.93
C LEU A 15 2.36 4.62 -30.98
N SER A 16 1.24 4.46 -30.32
CA SER A 16 0.58 3.15 -30.15
C SER A 16 -0.71 3.32 -29.35
N TYR A 17 -1.79 3.35 -30.06
CA TYR A 17 -3.17 3.29 -29.56
C TYR A 17 -3.50 1.90 -28.93
N GLN A 18 -2.54 1.07 -28.65
CA GLN A 18 -2.78 -0.34 -28.29
C GLN A 18 -2.16 -0.86 -26.99
N SER A 19 -1.69 -0.03 -26.08
CA SER A 19 -1.31 -0.54 -24.76
C SER A 19 -2.18 0.04 -23.65
N TYR A 20 -3.40 -0.45 -23.56
CA TYR A 20 -4.31 -0.17 -22.44
C TYR A 20 -3.87 -0.83 -21.11
N THR A 21 -2.74 -1.52 -21.08
CA THR A 21 -2.39 -2.43 -19.99
C THR A 21 -1.18 -2.04 -19.16
N LEU A 22 -0.48 -0.94 -19.48
CA LEU A 22 0.63 -0.50 -18.66
C LEU A 22 0.62 1.02 -18.49
N PRO A 23 0.96 1.54 -17.30
CA PRO A 23 0.92 2.97 -16.98
C PRO A 23 2.09 3.73 -17.64
N CYS A 24 2.18 3.67 -18.97
CA CYS A 24 3.18 4.43 -19.74
C CYS A 24 2.86 5.93 -19.84
N ASN A 25 1.65 6.34 -19.48
CA ASN A 25 1.25 7.73 -19.51
C ASN A 25 1.47 8.36 -18.14
N CYS A 26 2.41 9.29 -18.04
CA CYS A 26 2.74 10.03 -16.83
C CYS A 26 1.69 11.10 -16.47
N ASN A 27 0.43 10.91 -16.80
CA ASN A 27 -0.64 11.87 -16.48
C ASN A 27 -1.03 11.74 -15.00
N HIS A 28 -0.92 12.84 -14.25
CA HIS A 28 -1.22 12.90 -12.82
C HIS A 28 -2.65 12.45 -12.46
N LYS A 29 -3.65 12.72 -13.32
CA LYS A 29 -5.05 12.29 -13.12
C LYS A 29 -5.20 10.77 -13.20
N ARG A 30 -4.54 10.14 -14.19
CA ARG A 30 -4.55 8.68 -14.32
C ARG A 30 -3.81 8.01 -13.17
N ILE A 31 -2.66 8.54 -12.80
CA ILE A 31 -1.88 8.06 -11.67
C ILE A 31 -2.71 8.16 -10.39
N GLY A 32 -3.37 9.29 -10.14
CA GLY A 32 -4.29 9.47 -9.02
C GLY A 32 -5.42 8.42 -8.99
N LEU A 33 -6.01 8.12 -10.15
CA LEU A 33 -7.03 7.08 -10.26
C LEU A 33 -6.48 5.68 -9.97
N TYR A 34 -5.27 5.35 -10.45
CA TYR A 34 -4.62 4.07 -10.14
C TYR A 34 -4.32 3.92 -8.65
N TYR A 35 -3.91 5.00 -7.98
CA TYR A 35 -3.77 5.03 -6.53
C TYR A 35 -5.09 4.71 -5.85
N LEU A 36 -6.19 5.38 -6.22
CA LEU A 36 -7.50 5.16 -5.62
C LEU A 36 -8.03 3.73 -5.83
N LEU A 37 -7.85 3.18 -7.02
CA LEU A 37 -8.24 1.80 -7.31
C LEU A 37 -7.42 0.78 -6.51
N SER A 38 -6.09 0.96 -6.45
CA SER A 38 -5.22 0.08 -5.69
C SER A 38 -5.52 0.14 -4.19
N THR A 39 -5.71 1.33 -3.63
CA THR A 39 -6.05 1.50 -2.21
C THR A 39 -7.40 0.90 -1.86
N PHE A 40 -8.37 0.99 -2.74
CA PHE A 40 -9.66 0.32 -2.55
C PHE A 40 -9.50 -1.20 -2.46
N LEU A 41 -8.75 -1.80 -3.40
CA LEU A 41 -8.50 -3.25 -3.39
C LEU A 41 -7.74 -3.72 -2.14
N PHE A 42 -6.67 -2.99 -1.79
CA PHE A 42 -5.87 -3.32 -0.62
C PHE A 42 -6.63 -3.05 0.69
N GLY A 43 -7.44 -2.00 0.72
CA GLY A 43 -8.31 -1.68 1.84
C GLY A 43 -9.37 -2.75 2.13
N LEU A 44 -9.88 -3.44 1.10
CA LEU A 44 -10.80 -4.56 1.29
C LEU A 44 -10.18 -5.68 2.12
N SER A 45 -8.91 -6.03 1.88
CA SER A 45 -8.21 -7.04 2.68
C SER A 45 -8.06 -6.61 4.15
N GLY A 46 -7.72 -5.34 4.39
CA GLY A 46 -7.67 -4.77 5.75
C GLY A 46 -9.03 -4.74 6.43
N THR A 47 -10.11 -4.52 5.69
CA THR A 47 -11.49 -4.56 6.21
C THR A 47 -11.92 -5.97 6.61
N ILE A 48 -11.55 -6.99 5.83
CA ILE A 48 -11.81 -8.39 6.16
C ILE A 48 -11.14 -8.76 7.49
N LEU A 49 -9.88 -8.36 7.67
CA LEU A 49 -9.17 -8.56 8.94
C LEU A 49 -9.87 -7.82 10.11
N SER A 50 -10.37 -6.61 9.89
CA SER A 50 -11.14 -5.87 10.89
C SER A 50 -12.39 -6.62 11.33
N VAL A 51 -13.15 -7.16 10.38
CA VAL A 51 -14.35 -7.95 10.68
C VAL A 51 -13.98 -9.18 11.51
N LEU A 52 -12.92 -9.89 11.15
CA LEU A 52 -12.44 -11.06 11.88
C LEU A 52 -12.07 -10.72 13.33
N ILE A 53 -11.32 -9.63 13.55
CA ILE A 53 -10.97 -9.13 14.88
C ILE A 53 -12.24 -8.81 15.70
N ARG A 54 -13.20 -8.13 15.09
CA ARG A 54 -14.46 -7.77 15.78
C ARG A 54 -15.34 -8.95 16.10
N LEU A 55 -15.37 -9.96 15.24
CA LEU A 55 -16.10 -11.20 15.50
C LEU A 55 -15.50 -11.96 16.68
N GLU A 56 -14.17 -12.04 16.78
CA GLU A 56 -13.50 -12.68 17.91
C GLU A 56 -13.79 -11.95 19.24
N LEU A 57 -13.87 -10.62 19.21
CA LEU A 57 -14.13 -9.79 20.38
C LEU A 57 -15.61 -9.55 20.65
N CYS A 58 -16.54 -10.15 19.92
CA CYS A 58 -17.97 -9.90 20.00
C CYS A 58 -18.55 -10.32 21.36
N SER A 59 -18.11 -11.44 21.90
CA SER A 59 -18.56 -11.95 23.19
C SER A 59 -17.46 -12.73 23.92
N SER A 60 -17.54 -12.73 25.26
CA SER A 60 -16.66 -13.55 26.06
C SER A 60 -16.94 -15.04 25.80
N GLY A 61 -15.88 -15.80 25.48
CA GLY A 61 -15.99 -17.23 25.16
C GLY A 61 -16.35 -17.53 23.69
N ASN A 62 -16.53 -16.52 22.84
CA ASN A 62 -16.59 -16.74 21.40
C ASN A 62 -15.18 -17.11 20.90
N ARG A 63 -15.04 -18.27 20.28
CA ARG A 63 -13.76 -18.83 19.84
C ARG A 63 -13.82 -19.16 18.37
N ILE A 64 -13.80 -18.13 17.54
CA ILE A 64 -13.61 -18.30 16.09
C ILE A 64 -12.17 -18.69 15.82
N ILE A 65 -11.24 -18.06 16.56
CA ILE A 65 -9.82 -18.42 16.54
C ILE A 65 -9.55 -19.36 17.73
N PRO A 66 -9.13 -20.61 17.48
CA PRO A 66 -8.79 -21.54 18.56
C PRO A 66 -7.65 -20.98 19.43
N PRO A 67 -7.66 -21.25 20.76
CA PRO A 67 -6.66 -20.70 21.67
C PRO A 67 -5.23 -21.13 21.35
N GLU A 68 -5.09 -22.23 20.63
CA GLU A 68 -3.79 -22.71 20.12
C GLU A 68 -3.21 -21.81 19.03
N ASN A 69 -4.05 -21.07 18.30
CA ASN A 69 -3.70 -20.17 17.21
C ASN A 69 -3.72 -18.69 17.60
N GLN A 70 -3.36 -18.36 18.83
CA GLN A 70 -3.27 -16.97 19.30
C GLN A 70 -2.34 -16.11 18.43
N ASN A 71 -1.33 -16.72 17.84
CA ASN A 71 -0.43 -16.07 16.89
C ASN A 71 -1.17 -15.52 15.67
N PHE A 72 -2.20 -16.20 15.19
CA PHE A 72 -3.02 -15.75 14.06
C PHE A 72 -3.82 -14.49 14.43
N TYR A 73 -4.32 -14.38 15.65
CA TYR A 73 -4.97 -13.15 16.12
C TYR A 73 -4.00 -11.97 16.17
N ASN A 74 -2.81 -12.18 16.76
CA ASN A 74 -1.76 -11.16 16.82
C ASN A 74 -1.29 -10.72 15.43
N LEU A 75 -1.17 -11.65 14.50
CA LEU A 75 -0.88 -11.37 13.10
C LEU A 75 -1.99 -10.55 12.44
N SER A 76 -3.25 -10.89 12.70
CA SER A 76 -4.41 -10.19 12.13
C SER A 76 -4.47 -8.72 12.57
N ILE A 77 -4.22 -8.41 13.85
CA ILE A 77 -4.19 -7.04 14.34
C ILE A 77 -2.99 -6.26 13.78
N THR A 78 -1.84 -6.90 13.64
CA THR A 78 -0.63 -6.30 13.06
C THR A 78 -0.88 -5.91 11.59
N LEU A 79 -1.36 -6.85 10.79
CA LEU A 79 -1.63 -6.62 9.37
C LEU A 79 -2.79 -5.67 9.15
N HIS A 80 -3.86 -5.73 9.97
CA HIS A 80 -4.94 -4.75 9.88
C HIS A 80 -4.42 -3.33 10.06
N GLY A 81 -3.60 -3.08 11.08
CA GLY A 81 -3.00 -1.77 11.33
C GLY A 81 -2.14 -1.28 10.17
N LEU A 82 -1.23 -2.13 9.69
CA LEU A 82 -0.32 -1.81 8.58
C LEU A 82 -1.08 -1.55 7.27
N LEU A 83 -2.01 -2.44 6.90
CA LEU A 83 -2.75 -2.32 5.64
C LEU A 83 -3.64 -1.08 5.62
N MET A 84 -4.32 -0.76 6.72
CA MET A 84 -5.23 0.38 6.75
C MET A 84 -4.49 1.73 6.75
N ILE A 85 -3.33 1.83 7.36
CA ILE A 85 -2.56 3.07 7.40
C ILE A 85 -1.73 3.23 6.14
N PHE A 86 -0.88 2.26 5.81
CA PHE A 86 0.13 2.39 4.75
C PHE A 86 -0.39 2.05 3.35
N PHE A 87 -1.42 1.22 3.22
CA PHE A 87 -1.95 0.81 1.91
C PHE A 87 -3.33 1.39 1.58
N LEU A 88 -4.09 1.87 2.57
CA LEU A 88 -5.35 2.55 2.32
C LEU A 88 -5.23 4.06 2.49
N VAL A 89 -4.96 4.54 3.71
CA VAL A 89 -5.07 5.98 4.05
C VAL A 89 -3.99 6.80 3.36
N MET A 90 -2.73 6.43 3.53
CA MET A 90 -1.62 7.23 2.98
C MET A 90 -1.63 7.27 1.44
N PRO A 91 -1.67 6.15 0.73
CA PRO A 91 -1.73 6.20 -0.73
C PRO A 91 -3.04 6.79 -1.25
N GLY A 92 -4.16 6.60 -0.57
CA GLY A 92 -5.45 7.18 -0.96
C GLY A 92 -5.45 8.69 -0.88
N LEU A 93 -5.02 9.26 0.25
CA LEU A 93 -5.01 10.70 0.45
C LEU A 93 -3.90 11.39 -0.35
N PHE A 94 -2.65 10.98 -0.17
CA PHE A 94 -1.53 11.67 -0.80
C PHE A 94 -1.29 11.22 -2.24
N GLY A 95 -1.39 9.93 -2.50
CA GLY A 95 -1.23 9.38 -3.84
C GLY A 95 -2.43 9.63 -4.74
N GLY A 96 -3.63 9.35 -4.28
CA GLY A 96 -4.87 9.49 -5.06
C GLY A 96 -5.35 10.93 -5.15
N LEU A 97 -5.85 11.45 -4.05
CA LEU A 97 -6.43 12.79 -4.00
C LEU A 97 -5.36 13.88 -4.19
N GLY A 98 -4.19 13.73 -3.60
CA GLY A 98 -3.08 14.68 -3.73
C GLY A 98 -2.66 14.85 -5.20
N ASN A 99 -2.38 13.77 -5.92
CA ASN A 99 -2.00 13.84 -7.33
C ASN A 99 -3.11 14.37 -8.24
N THR A 100 -4.36 14.20 -7.85
CA THR A 100 -5.49 14.70 -8.64
C THR A 100 -5.74 16.18 -8.40
N PHE A 101 -5.84 16.61 -7.13
CA PHE A 101 -6.30 17.94 -6.79
C PHE A 101 -5.19 19.00 -6.72
N VAL A 102 -3.99 18.66 -6.24
CA VAL A 102 -2.92 19.65 -6.08
C VAL A 102 -2.54 20.33 -7.39
N PRO A 103 -2.30 19.61 -8.52
CA PRO A 103 -2.02 20.26 -9.79
C PRO A 103 -3.18 21.13 -10.29
N ILE A 104 -4.43 20.68 -10.07
CA ILE A 104 -5.62 21.42 -10.49
C ILE A 104 -5.75 22.74 -9.72
N TYR A 105 -5.57 22.72 -8.39
CA TYR A 105 -5.68 23.93 -7.57
C TYR A 105 -4.55 24.93 -7.82
N LEU A 106 -3.37 24.45 -8.18
CA LEU A 106 -2.23 25.30 -8.53
C LEU A 106 -2.29 25.78 -9.99
N GLY A 107 -3.22 25.27 -10.81
CA GLY A 107 -3.29 25.58 -12.24
C GLY A 107 -2.08 25.04 -13.03
N ALA A 108 -1.36 24.06 -12.46
CA ALA A 108 -0.23 23.45 -13.11
C ALA A 108 -0.66 22.37 -14.12
N PRO A 109 -0.02 22.27 -15.29
CA PRO A 109 -0.37 21.25 -16.29
C PRO A 109 -0.03 19.83 -15.83
N GLU A 110 1.03 19.67 -15.01
CA GLU A 110 1.51 18.39 -14.49
C GLU A 110 2.28 18.59 -13.17
N VAL A 111 2.55 17.47 -12.46
CA VAL A 111 3.45 17.46 -11.29
C VAL A 111 4.90 17.69 -11.72
N ALA A 112 5.75 18.15 -10.80
CA ALA A 112 7.15 18.50 -11.08
C ALA A 112 7.97 17.34 -11.66
N TYR A 113 7.71 16.10 -11.18
CA TYR A 113 8.42 14.89 -11.60
C TYR A 113 7.45 13.77 -11.98
N PRO A 114 6.84 13.82 -13.18
CA PRO A 114 5.78 12.88 -13.54
C PRO A 114 6.26 11.44 -13.68
N ARG A 115 7.51 11.22 -14.08
CA ARG A 115 8.09 9.87 -14.20
C ARG A 115 8.31 9.20 -12.83
N VAL A 116 8.80 9.96 -11.85
CA VAL A 116 8.99 9.47 -10.48
C VAL A 116 7.63 9.15 -9.85
N ASN A 117 6.63 9.98 -10.10
CA ASN A 117 5.27 9.75 -9.64
C ASN A 117 4.66 8.46 -10.23
N ASN A 118 4.90 8.19 -11.51
CA ASN A 118 4.48 6.94 -12.13
C ASN A 118 5.21 5.72 -11.54
N MET A 119 6.51 5.84 -11.27
CA MET A 119 7.29 4.78 -10.62
C MET A 119 6.74 4.48 -9.21
N SER A 120 6.33 5.49 -8.46
CA SER A 120 5.79 5.31 -7.11
C SER A 120 4.52 4.48 -7.08
N VAL A 121 3.61 4.64 -8.03
CA VAL A 121 2.38 3.82 -8.10
C VAL A 121 2.67 2.36 -8.43
N LEU A 122 3.76 2.08 -9.17
CA LEU A 122 4.16 0.71 -9.52
C LEU A 122 4.80 -0.04 -8.34
N VAL A 123 5.40 0.67 -7.41
CA VAL A 123 6.04 0.08 -6.23
C VAL A 123 5.00 -0.41 -5.21
N ILE A 124 3.84 0.22 -5.11
CA ILE A 124 2.81 -0.14 -4.11
C ILE A 124 2.33 -1.59 -4.20
N PRO A 125 1.98 -2.16 -5.36
CA PRO A 125 1.60 -3.57 -5.44
C PRO A 125 2.73 -4.51 -5.04
N LEU A 126 3.98 -4.14 -5.33
CA LEU A 126 5.15 -4.92 -4.93
C LEU A 126 5.30 -4.93 -3.39
N SER A 127 5.22 -3.76 -2.76
CA SER A 127 5.23 -3.63 -1.31
C SER A 127 4.10 -4.43 -0.65
N TYR A 128 2.89 -4.34 -1.20
CA TYR A 128 1.74 -5.11 -0.72
C TYR A 128 1.99 -6.63 -0.78
N THR A 129 2.57 -7.12 -1.88
CA THR A 129 2.89 -8.56 -2.00
C THR A 129 3.95 -9.00 -1.00
N LEU A 130 4.96 -8.17 -0.71
CA LEU A 130 5.97 -8.46 0.31
C LEU A 130 5.34 -8.54 1.71
N VAL A 131 4.45 -7.61 2.05
CA VAL A 131 3.73 -7.65 3.33
C VAL A 131 2.85 -8.91 3.43
N LEU A 132 2.19 -9.33 2.35
CA LEU A 132 1.45 -10.59 2.33
C LEU A 132 2.34 -11.83 2.41
N LEU A 133 3.55 -11.77 1.85
CA LEU A 133 4.53 -12.87 1.99
C LEU A 133 4.96 -13.10 3.44
N SER A 134 4.90 -12.09 4.30
CA SER A 134 5.13 -12.25 5.72
C SER A 134 4.18 -13.24 6.41
N LEU A 135 2.99 -13.48 5.82
CA LEU A 135 2.05 -14.51 6.27
C LEU A 135 2.58 -15.93 6.12
N ASN A 136 3.48 -16.16 5.18
CA ASN A 136 4.06 -17.47 4.89
C ASN A 136 5.27 -17.79 5.80
N SER A 137 5.70 -16.86 6.65
CA SER A 137 6.67 -17.17 7.69
C SER A 137 6.02 -18.08 8.73
N GLU A 138 6.76 -19.04 9.27
CA GLU A 138 6.24 -20.17 10.06
C GLU A 138 5.28 -19.78 11.19
N PHE A 139 5.42 -18.59 11.77
CA PHE A 139 4.55 -18.08 12.84
C PHE A 139 3.96 -16.70 12.59
N GLY A 140 4.27 -16.09 11.44
CA GLY A 140 3.89 -14.70 11.16
C GLY A 140 4.56 -13.68 12.11
N SER A 141 4.32 -12.40 11.89
CA SER A 141 4.80 -11.33 12.76
C SER A 141 3.67 -10.81 13.63
N GLY A 142 3.52 -11.35 14.82
CA GLY A 142 2.49 -10.92 15.80
C GLY A 142 2.95 -9.81 16.72
N THR A 143 3.70 -8.82 16.23
CA THR A 143 4.37 -7.78 17.03
C THR A 143 3.58 -6.49 17.21
N GLY A 144 2.46 -6.33 16.48
CA GLY A 144 1.76 -5.08 16.35
C GLY A 144 2.38 -4.18 15.25
N TRP A 145 1.60 -3.23 14.75
CA TRP A 145 2.03 -2.32 13.67
C TRP A 145 3.17 -1.36 14.09
N THR A 146 3.37 -1.15 15.40
CA THR A 146 4.40 -0.27 15.96
C THR A 146 5.78 -0.92 16.08
N LEU A 147 5.86 -2.25 15.94
CA LEU A 147 7.10 -3.02 15.96
C LEU A 147 8.01 -2.75 17.19
N TYR A 148 7.43 -2.63 18.39
CA TYR A 148 8.22 -2.35 19.59
C TYR A 148 9.17 -3.47 19.97
N PRO A 149 10.46 -3.17 20.24
CA PRO A 149 11.35 -4.13 20.90
C PRO A 149 10.95 -4.29 22.40
N PRO A 150 11.20 -5.45 23.03
CA PRO A 150 11.91 -6.62 22.51
C PRO A 150 11.05 -7.59 21.68
N LEU A 151 9.73 -7.35 21.57
CA LEU A 151 8.79 -8.27 20.91
C LEU A 151 9.07 -8.43 19.40
N SER A 152 9.57 -7.40 18.74
CA SER A 152 9.92 -7.42 17.31
C SER A 152 11.33 -7.94 17.02
N THR A 153 12.14 -8.21 18.07
CA THR A 153 13.51 -8.67 17.91
C THR A 153 13.62 -10.19 18.00
N SER A 154 14.77 -10.73 17.58
CA SER A 154 15.05 -12.17 17.57
C SER A 154 14.96 -12.85 18.95
N LEU A 155 15.01 -12.06 20.04
CA LEU A 155 14.98 -12.60 21.40
C LEU A 155 13.58 -13.05 21.85
N MET A 156 12.52 -12.42 21.37
CA MET A 156 11.13 -12.70 21.77
C MET A 156 10.19 -12.93 20.60
N SER A 157 10.59 -12.61 19.39
CA SER A 157 9.79 -12.83 18.18
C SER A 157 9.77 -14.30 17.83
N LEU A 158 8.58 -14.83 17.59
CA LEU A 158 8.40 -16.20 17.07
C LEU A 158 8.93 -16.33 15.63
N SER A 159 8.93 -15.23 14.87
CA SER A 159 9.44 -15.18 13.50
C SER A 159 10.09 -13.82 13.20
N PRO A 160 11.40 -13.66 13.47
CA PRO A 160 12.13 -12.45 13.13
C PRO A 160 12.12 -12.20 11.60
N VAL A 161 12.15 -13.25 10.81
CA VAL A 161 12.07 -13.17 9.35
C VAL A 161 10.76 -12.51 8.86
N GLY A 162 9.63 -12.82 9.51
CA GLY A 162 8.35 -12.18 9.19
C GLY A 162 8.36 -10.67 9.39
N VAL A 163 9.02 -10.20 10.46
CA VAL A 163 9.20 -8.76 10.74
C VAL A 163 10.10 -8.10 9.69
N ASP A 164 11.21 -8.75 9.33
CA ASP A 164 12.13 -8.24 8.31
C ASP A 164 11.44 -8.10 6.95
N VAL A 165 10.62 -9.07 6.56
CA VAL A 165 9.84 -9.02 5.30
C VAL A 165 8.81 -7.89 5.33
N ILE A 166 8.17 -7.62 6.47
CA ILE A 166 7.26 -6.47 6.61
C ILE A 166 8.02 -5.15 6.47
N ILE A 167 9.19 -5.02 7.04
CA ILE A 167 10.00 -3.80 6.96
C ILE A 167 10.51 -3.57 5.53
N CYS A 168 10.81 -4.64 4.80
CA CYS A 168 11.21 -4.55 3.39
C CYS A 168 10.06 -4.19 2.44
N GLY A 169 8.81 -4.42 2.84
CA GLY A 169 7.61 -4.09 2.06
C GLY A 169 7.13 -2.69 2.30
#